data_d8886e92bf382066eaeff6884cab135e
#
_entry.id   d8886e92bf382066eaeff6884cab135e
#
_cell.length_a   1.000
_cell.length_b   1.000
_cell.length_c   1.000
_cell.angle_alpha   90.00
_cell.angle_beta   90.00
_cell.angle_gamma   90.00
#
_symmetry.space_group_name_H-M   'P 1'
#
loop_
_entity.id
_entity.type
_entity.pdbx_description
1 polymer ?
#
loop_
_entity_poly.entity_id
_entity_poly.type
_entity_poly.pdbx_seq_one_letter_code
_entity_poly.pdbx_strand_id
1 'polypeptide(L)'
;PPYFIDSLKCPDKQRNQARHTDTLTLEELIEGSRQLLAPQGKLCLILPFDQREILLPIIYKESLFLHKETVVLPTPTSRPKRLLVEISDTPVTEVQADTLTIEKERHVYTDDFIALAKDYYLHL
;
A
#
# COMPACT_ATOMS: atom_id res chain seq x y z
N PRO A 1 -4.29 3.50 -5.81
CA PRO A 1 -5.46 4.32 -5.43
C PRO A 1 -5.07 5.76 -5.10
N PRO A 2 -6.01 6.70 -5.13
CA PRO A 2 -5.73 8.06 -4.69
C PRO A 2 -5.44 8.10 -3.20
N TYR A 3 -4.36 8.77 -2.79
CA TYR A 3 -3.87 8.70 -1.41
C TYR A 3 -4.12 9.95 -0.57
N PHE A 4 -4.45 11.07 -1.21
CA PHE A 4 -4.60 12.34 -0.50
C PHE A 4 -6.04 12.54 -0.07
N ILE A 5 -6.31 12.34 1.22
CA ILE A 5 -7.62 12.55 1.85
C ILE A 5 -7.58 13.93 2.50
N ASP A 6 -8.53 14.81 2.15
CA ASP A 6 -8.66 16.16 2.71
C ASP A 6 -7.39 17.02 2.61
N SER A 7 -6.48 16.66 1.70
CA SER A 7 -5.28 17.44 1.45
C SER A 7 -5.50 18.46 0.34
N LEU A 8 -4.48 19.29 0.07
CA LEU A 8 -4.55 20.36 -0.91
C LEU A 8 -4.87 19.79 -2.29
N LYS A 9 -5.93 20.28 -2.92
CA LYS A 9 -6.35 19.84 -4.24
C LYS A 9 -5.56 20.54 -5.34
N CYS A 10 -5.30 19.77 -6.39
CA CYS A 10 -4.64 20.27 -7.59
C CYS A 10 -5.60 21.16 -8.40
N PRO A 11 -5.14 22.24 -9.05
CA PRO A 11 -5.99 23.02 -9.97
C PRO A 11 -6.48 22.21 -11.16
N ASP A 12 -5.70 21.25 -11.62
CA ASP A 12 -6.08 20.35 -12.71
C ASP A 12 -7.00 19.25 -12.16
N LYS A 13 -8.24 19.23 -12.65
CA LYS A 13 -9.26 18.28 -12.21
C LYS A 13 -8.86 16.82 -12.43
N GLN A 14 -8.26 16.49 -13.59
CA GLN A 14 -7.83 15.11 -13.88
C GLN A 14 -6.68 14.68 -12.97
N ARG A 15 -5.71 15.56 -12.76
CA ARG A 15 -4.58 15.31 -11.86
C ARG A 15 -5.05 15.17 -10.42
N ASN A 16 -6.04 15.97 -10.01
CA ASN A 16 -6.64 15.90 -8.69
C ASN A 16 -7.33 14.56 -8.46
N GLN A 17 -8.08 14.07 -9.43
CA GLN A 17 -8.73 12.75 -9.36
C GLN A 17 -7.71 11.62 -9.20
N ALA A 18 -6.54 11.73 -9.86
CA ALA A 18 -5.49 10.72 -9.76
C ALA A 18 -4.78 10.72 -8.38
N ARG A 19 -4.79 11.85 -7.66
CA ARG A 19 -4.06 12.01 -6.41
C ARG A 19 -4.90 11.93 -5.14
N HIS A 20 -6.20 12.19 -5.24
CA HIS A 20 -7.08 12.32 -4.07
C HIS A 20 -8.19 11.26 -4.10
N THR A 21 -8.71 10.94 -2.93
CA THR A 21 -9.78 9.95 -2.75
C THR A 21 -11.18 10.55 -2.87
N ASP A 22 -11.33 11.74 -3.49
CA ASP A 22 -12.63 12.42 -3.64
C ASP A 22 -13.65 11.58 -4.40
N THR A 23 -13.19 10.82 -5.42
CA THR A 23 -14.04 10.02 -6.31
C THR A 23 -14.03 8.53 -5.97
N LEU A 24 -13.08 8.09 -5.15
CA LEU A 24 -12.96 6.70 -4.72
C LEU A 24 -12.40 6.66 -3.31
N THR A 25 -13.22 6.25 -2.36
CA THR A 25 -12.78 6.09 -0.97
C THR A 25 -12.10 4.74 -0.77
N LEU A 26 -11.33 4.64 0.31
CA LEU A 26 -10.71 3.36 0.68
C LEU A 26 -11.78 2.30 0.96
N GLU A 27 -12.89 2.67 1.60
CA GLU A 27 -14.01 1.77 1.84
C GLU A 27 -14.59 1.24 0.53
N GLU A 28 -14.85 2.11 -0.44
CA GLU A 28 -15.37 1.72 -1.75
C GLU A 28 -14.39 0.79 -2.48
N LEU A 29 -13.09 1.09 -2.41
CA LEU A 29 -12.05 0.25 -3.01
C LEU A 29 -12.08 -1.16 -2.41
N ILE A 30 -12.15 -1.27 -1.09
CA ILE A 30 -12.15 -2.57 -0.40
C ILE A 30 -13.46 -3.32 -0.68
N GLU A 31 -14.62 -2.66 -0.63
CA GLU A 31 -15.90 -3.27 -0.94
C GLU A 31 -15.93 -3.82 -2.38
N GLY A 32 -15.48 -3.00 -3.33
CA GLY A 32 -15.43 -3.42 -4.74
C GLY A 32 -14.45 -4.56 -4.97
N SER A 33 -13.29 -4.50 -4.34
CA SER A 33 -12.29 -5.57 -4.42
C SER A 33 -12.81 -6.87 -3.82
N ARG A 34 -13.54 -6.79 -2.70
CA ARG A 34 -14.14 -7.96 -2.06
C ARG A 34 -15.05 -8.72 -3.01
N GLN A 35 -15.84 -7.99 -3.81
CA GLN A 35 -16.75 -8.60 -4.79
C GLN A 35 -16.01 -9.27 -5.96
N LEU A 36 -14.83 -8.76 -6.30
CA LEU A 36 -14.05 -9.26 -7.44
C LEU A 36 -13.06 -10.36 -7.07
N LEU A 37 -12.75 -10.53 -5.79
CA LEU A 37 -11.78 -11.54 -5.36
C LEU A 37 -12.31 -12.95 -5.59
N ALA A 38 -11.49 -13.77 -6.24
CA ALA A 38 -11.72 -15.21 -6.29
C ALA A 38 -11.55 -15.81 -4.88
N PRO A 39 -12.14 -16.99 -4.61
CA PRO A 39 -11.88 -17.68 -3.34
C PRO A 39 -10.37 -17.87 -3.15
N GLN A 40 -9.87 -17.49 -1.97
CA GLN A 40 -8.43 -17.50 -1.63
C GLN A 40 -7.58 -16.56 -2.46
N GLY A 41 -8.21 -15.66 -3.21
CA GLY A 41 -7.51 -14.62 -3.97
C GLY A 41 -6.86 -13.58 -3.04
N LYS A 42 -5.92 -12.83 -3.58
CA LYS A 42 -5.18 -11.80 -2.84
C LYS A 42 -5.42 -10.43 -3.44
N LEU A 43 -5.68 -9.47 -2.57
CA LEU A 43 -5.68 -8.06 -2.91
C LEU A 43 -4.36 -7.46 -2.42
N CYS A 44 -3.59 -6.90 -3.33
CA CYS A 44 -2.31 -6.26 -3.00
C CYS A 44 -2.45 -4.75 -3.20
N LEU A 45 -2.12 -3.98 -2.17
CA LEU A 45 -2.21 -2.53 -2.21
C LEU A 45 -0.90 -1.90 -1.74
N ILE A 46 -0.63 -0.72 -2.27
CA ILE A 46 0.41 0.19 -1.78
C ILE A 46 -0.31 1.42 -1.24
N LEU A 47 -0.05 1.76 0.02
CA LEU A 47 -0.70 2.87 0.71
C LEU A 47 0.33 3.74 1.43
N PRO A 48 0.01 5.01 1.71
CA PRO A 48 0.76 5.76 2.72
C PRO A 48 0.70 5.02 4.05
N PHE A 49 1.80 5.00 4.78
CA PHE A 49 1.88 4.27 6.05
C PHE A 49 0.84 4.73 7.07
N ASP A 50 0.52 6.02 7.10
CA ASP A 50 -0.47 6.58 8.04
C ASP A 50 -1.90 6.11 7.78
N GLN A 51 -2.17 5.47 6.65
CA GLN A 51 -3.48 4.91 6.32
C GLN A 51 -3.71 3.53 6.95
N ARG A 52 -2.70 2.94 7.56
CA ARG A 52 -2.79 1.60 8.15
C ARG A 52 -3.93 1.48 9.17
N GLU A 53 -4.01 2.44 10.07
CA GLU A 53 -5.04 2.44 11.14
C GLU A 53 -6.45 2.60 10.57
N ILE A 54 -6.58 3.25 9.43
CA ILE A 54 -7.87 3.41 8.73
C ILE A 54 -8.22 2.12 7.99
N LEU A 55 -7.24 1.47 7.37
CA LEU A 55 -7.43 0.26 6.57
C LEU A 55 -7.93 -0.93 7.39
N LEU A 56 -7.34 -1.17 8.55
CA LEU A 56 -7.59 -2.40 9.31
C LEU A 56 -9.07 -2.60 9.66
N PRO A 57 -9.79 -1.62 10.24
CA PRO A 57 -11.21 -1.80 10.51
C PRO A 57 -12.04 -2.06 9.26
N ILE A 58 -11.67 -1.44 8.14
CA ILE A 58 -12.40 -1.57 6.88
C ILE A 58 -12.30 -3.00 6.34
N ILE A 59 -11.10 -3.58 6.31
CA ILE A 59 -10.93 -4.95 5.81
C ILE A 59 -11.62 -5.98 6.71
N TYR A 60 -11.55 -5.81 8.02
CA TYR A 60 -12.23 -6.72 8.96
C TYR A 60 -13.75 -6.66 8.83
N LYS A 61 -14.30 -5.47 8.60
CA LYS A 61 -15.74 -5.29 8.34
C LYS A 61 -16.19 -6.08 7.10
N GLU A 62 -15.35 -6.17 6.09
CA GLU A 62 -15.63 -6.91 4.86
C GLU A 62 -15.25 -8.38 4.93
N SER A 63 -14.96 -8.90 6.10
CA SER A 63 -14.51 -10.29 6.31
C SER A 63 -13.24 -10.61 5.53
N LEU A 64 -12.34 -9.64 5.44
CA LEU A 64 -11.02 -9.77 4.85
C LEU A 64 -9.97 -9.72 5.94
N PHE A 65 -8.82 -10.32 5.67
CA PHE A 65 -7.76 -10.50 6.65
C PHE A 65 -6.42 -10.04 6.05
N LEU A 66 -5.64 -9.35 6.87
CA LEU A 66 -4.28 -8.96 6.49
C LEU A 66 -3.37 -10.18 6.58
N HIS A 67 -2.78 -10.58 5.46
CA HIS A 67 -1.86 -11.72 5.41
C HIS A 67 -0.41 -11.30 5.53
N LYS A 68 -0.05 -10.21 4.85
CA LYS A 68 1.32 -9.71 4.84
C LYS A 68 1.32 -8.19 4.83
N GLU A 69 2.24 -7.60 5.58
CA GLU A 69 2.51 -6.18 5.50
C GLU A 69 4.00 -5.93 5.42
N THR A 70 4.39 -5.00 4.54
CA THR A 70 5.77 -4.57 4.41
C THR A 70 5.80 -3.06 4.61
N VAL A 71 6.54 -2.63 5.64
CA VAL A 71 6.75 -1.22 5.93
C VAL A 71 7.90 -0.73 5.07
N VAL A 72 7.69 0.34 4.32
CA VAL A 72 8.70 0.89 3.42
C VAL A 72 9.34 2.13 4.04
N LEU A 73 10.66 2.06 4.24
CA LEU A 73 11.49 3.15 4.74
C LEU A 73 12.31 3.73 3.58
N PRO A 74 12.24 5.05 3.34
CA PRO A 74 13.12 5.65 2.33
C PRO A 74 14.60 5.42 2.60
N THR A 75 15.04 5.58 3.87
CA THR A 75 16.40 5.31 4.33
C THR A 75 16.34 4.60 5.68
N PRO A 76 17.46 4.01 6.18
CA PRO A 76 17.44 3.29 7.45
C PRO A 76 16.98 4.12 8.66
N THR A 77 17.18 5.42 8.63
CA THR A 77 16.81 6.33 9.74
C THR A 77 15.53 7.11 9.50
N SER A 78 14.89 6.94 8.33
CA SER A 78 13.64 7.63 8.00
C SER A 78 12.45 7.01 8.72
N ARG A 79 11.38 7.81 8.85
CA ARG A 79 10.08 7.30 9.29
C ARG A 79 9.46 6.45 8.17
N PRO A 80 8.63 5.46 8.52
CA PRO A 80 7.87 4.72 7.51
C PRO A 80 7.07 5.67 6.61
N LYS A 81 7.10 5.42 5.31
CA LYS A 81 6.43 6.29 4.34
C LYS A 81 5.33 5.56 3.58
N ARG A 82 5.55 4.31 3.23
CA ARG A 82 4.59 3.49 2.48
C ARG A 82 4.37 2.17 3.19
N LEU A 83 3.25 1.56 2.87
CA LEU A 83 2.86 0.25 3.37
C LEU A 83 2.41 -0.61 2.19
N LEU A 84 3.03 -1.78 2.05
CA LEU A 84 2.59 -2.78 1.09
C LEU A 84 1.79 -3.82 1.85
N VAL A 85 0.60 -4.17 1.36
CA VAL A 85 -0.24 -5.16 2.04
C VAL A 85 -0.73 -6.23 1.07
N GLU A 86 -0.85 -7.44 1.59
CA GLU A 86 -1.59 -8.54 0.96
C GLU A 86 -2.77 -8.88 1.86
N ILE A 87 -3.95 -8.87 1.26
CA ILE A 87 -5.23 -9.06 1.93
C ILE A 87 -5.97 -10.21 1.26
N SER A 88 -6.61 -11.08 2.03
CA SER A 88 -7.38 -12.21 1.49
C SER A 88 -8.61 -12.49 2.36
N ASP A 89 -9.54 -13.27 1.82
CA ASP A 89 -10.72 -13.73 2.54
C ASP A 89 -10.43 -14.90 3.49
N THR A 90 -9.24 -15.47 3.42
CA THR A 90 -8.84 -16.61 4.25
C THR A 90 -8.28 -16.13 5.59
N PRO A 91 -8.82 -16.56 6.75
CA PRO A 91 -8.26 -16.20 8.04
C PRO A 91 -6.82 -16.70 8.21
N VAL A 92 -6.00 -15.93 8.93
CA VAL A 92 -4.64 -16.32 9.30
C VAL A 92 -4.44 -16.11 10.79
N THR A 93 -3.58 -16.92 11.39
CA THR A 93 -3.24 -16.81 12.81
C THR A 93 -2.19 -15.74 13.07
N GLU A 94 -1.35 -15.46 12.09
CA GLU A 94 -0.28 -14.49 12.18
C GLU A 94 -0.15 -13.69 10.90
N VAL A 95 0.13 -12.40 11.03
CA VAL A 95 0.45 -11.53 9.89
C VAL A 95 1.96 -11.60 9.67
N GLN A 96 2.36 -11.88 8.42
CA GLN A 96 3.77 -11.81 8.04
C GLN A 96 4.18 -10.34 7.92
N ALA A 97 5.09 -9.87 8.76
CA ALA A 97 5.53 -8.48 8.81
C ALA A 97 6.99 -8.34 8.39
N ASP A 98 7.24 -7.48 7.43
CA ASP A 98 8.57 -7.21 6.88
C ASP A 98 8.84 -5.71 6.83
N THR A 99 10.10 -5.36 6.63
CA THR A 99 10.53 -3.99 6.37
C THR A 99 11.38 -3.96 5.10
N LEU A 100 11.09 -2.99 4.24
CA LEU A 100 11.88 -2.72 3.04
C LEU A 100 12.48 -1.33 3.13
N THR A 101 13.81 -1.24 3.13
CA THR A 101 14.53 0.04 3.06
C THR A 101 14.96 0.27 1.61
N ILE A 102 14.65 1.44 1.06
CA ILE A 102 14.93 1.73 -0.37
C ILE A 102 16.40 2.09 -0.58
N GLU A 103 16.92 3.04 0.18
CA GLU A 103 18.28 3.55 0.03
C GLU A 103 19.11 3.27 1.29
N LYS A 104 20.35 2.83 1.11
CA LYS A 104 21.34 2.72 2.22
C LYS A 104 21.80 4.10 2.65
N GLU A 105 22.07 4.93 1.66
CA GLU A 105 22.45 6.32 1.78
C GLU A 105 22.01 7.02 0.50
N ARG A 106 22.18 8.32 0.43
CA ARG A 106 21.68 9.13 -0.70
C ARG A 106 22.15 8.57 -2.04
N HIS A 107 21.19 8.25 -2.90
CA HIS A 107 21.38 7.70 -4.26
C HIS A 107 22.02 6.30 -4.32
N VAL A 108 22.08 5.57 -3.20
CA VAL A 108 22.58 4.20 -3.15
C VAL A 108 21.47 3.27 -2.68
N TYR A 109 20.92 2.47 -3.58
CA TYR A 109 19.83 1.55 -3.26
C TYR A 109 20.30 0.33 -2.47
N THR A 110 19.41 -0.19 -1.65
CA THR A 110 19.67 -1.44 -0.92
C THR A 110 19.58 -2.63 -1.88
N ASP A 111 20.24 -3.72 -1.51
CA ASP A 111 20.18 -4.96 -2.29
C ASP A 111 18.75 -5.50 -2.37
N ASP A 112 17.99 -5.39 -1.28
CA ASP A 112 16.59 -5.83 -1.24
C ASP A 112 15.72 -5.06 -2.24
N PHE A 113 15.89 -3.73 -2.30
CA PHE A 113 15.16 -2.91 -3.25
C PHE A 113 15.58 -3.22 -4.69
N ILE A 114 16.87 -3.38 -4.95
CA ILE A 114 17.38 -3.75 -6.28
C ILE A 114 16.79 -5.09 -6.71
N ALA A 115 16.81 -6.09 -5.85
CA ALA A 115 16.27 -7.41 -6.15
C ALA A 115 14.78 -7.36 -6.51
N LEU A 116 14.02 -6.50 -5.82
CA LEU A 116 12.59 -6.34 -6.06
C LEU A 116 12.28 -5.59 -7.36
N ALA A 117 13.04 -4.55 -7.67
CA ALA A 117 12.67 -3.56 -8.67
C ALA A 117 13.47 -3.63 -9.97
N LYS A 118 14.56 -4.40 -10.05
CA LYS A 118 15.50 -4.40 -11.18
C LYS A 118 14.85 -4.67 -12.53
N ASP A 119 13.80 -5.48 -12.57
CA ASP A 119 13.13 -5.85 -13.82
C ASP A 119 12.20 -4.75 -14.35
N TYR A 120 11.95 -3.72 -13.54
CA TYR A 120 11.00 -2.64 -13.83
C TYR A 120 11.68 -1.29 -14.09
N TYR A 121 12.97 -1.18 -13.79
CA TYR A 121 13.74 0.06 -13.96
C TYR A 121 14.86 -0.13 -14.95
N LEU A 122 15.14 0.93 -15.70
CA LEU A 122 16.23 0.91 -16.68
C LEU A 122 17.61 0.93 -16.02
N HIS A 123 17.70 1.65 -14.92
CA HIS A 123 18.96 1.82 -14.17
C HIS A 123 18.69 1.75 -12.67
N LEU A 124 19.37 0.87 -12.01
CA LEU A 124 19.35 0.75 -10.56
C LEU A 124 20.76 0.70 -9.99
#